data_d65e08bb10d35dcccc2828f4323c8a2b
#
_entry.id   d65e08bb10d35dcccc2828f4323c8a2b
#
_cell.length_a   1.000
_cell.length_b   1.000
_cell.length_c   1.000
_cell.angle_alpha   90.00
_cell.angle_beta   90.00
_cell.angle_gamma   90.00
#
_symmetry.space_group_name_H-M   'P 1'
#
loop_
_entity.id
_entity.type
_entity.pdbx_description
1 polymer ?
#
loop_
_entity_poly.entity_id
_entity_poly.type
_entity_poly.pdbx_seq_one_letter_code
_entity_poly.pdbx_strand_id
1 'polypeptide(L)'
;MKLNRYEKKIIKEIVDSRKGIYETPKRNRLSYKPCKEYDAALSLFMKKLIYAEATNEHGTNGMFQGPATDEPNFRWFTCRLHKPYATKRELKKLL
;
A
#
# COMPACT_ATOMS: atom_id res chain seq x y z
N MET A 1 4.18 8.52 -16.35
CA MET A 1 3.51 7.40 -15.67
C MET A 1 2.10 7.81 -15.27
N LYS A 2 1.12 7.03 -15.68
CA LYS A 2 -0.28 7.36 -15.42
C LYS A 2 -0.80 6.51 -14.27
N LEU A 3 -1.29 7.16 -13.22
CA LEU A 3 -1.84 6.50 -12.05
C LEU A 3 -3.36 6.59 -12.05
N ASN A 4 -4.03 5.53 -11.58
CA ASN A 4 -5.47 5.58 -11.40
C ASN A 4 -5.82 6.30 -10.09
N ARG A 5 -7.11 6.52 -9.84
CA ARG A 5 -7.55 7.29 -8.67
C ARG A 5 -7.22 6.62 -7.33
N TYR A 6 -7.18 5.30 -7.30
CA TYR A 6 -6.85 4.55 -6.07
C TYR A 6 -5.37 4.64 -5.75
N GLU A 7 -4.53 4.57 -6.78
CA GLU A 7 -3.10 4.76 -6.64
C GLU A 7 -2.78 6.18 -6.17
N LYS A 8 -3.44 7.17 -6.77
CA LYS A 8 -3.27 8.58 -6.36
C LYS A 8 -3.72 8.80 -4.92
N LYS A 9 -4.82 8.16 -4.51
CA LYS A 9 -5.29 8.27 -3.13
C LYS A 9 -4.24 7.79 -2.13
N ILE A 10 -3.65 6.62 -2.40
CA ILE A 10 -2.61 6.08 -1.51
C ILE A 10 -1.41 7.01 -1.46
N ILE A 11 -0.96 7.49 -2.61
CA ILE A 11 0.17 8.43 -2.66
C ILE A 11 -0.14 9.70 -1.89
N LYS A 12 -1.34 10.25 -2.07
CA LYS A 12 -1.75 11.46 -1.35
C LYS A 12 -1.73 11.26 0.16
N GLU A 13 -2.26 10.13 0.63
CA GLU A 13 -2.27 9.80 2.05
C GLU A 13 -0.86 9.69 2.61
N ILE A 14 0.05 9.06 1.88
CA ILE A 14 1.45 8.94 2.28
C ILE A 14 2.11 10.33 2.33
N VAL A 15 1.90 11.15 1.31
CA VAL A 15 2.50 12.48 1.23
C VAL A 15 1.98 13.38 2.36
N ASP A 16 0.68 13.29 2.66
CA ASP A 16 0.06 14.08 3.73
C ASP A 16 0.37 13.53 5.12
N SER A 17 0.80 12.28 5.21
CA SER A 17 1.14 11.68 6.49
C SER A 17 2.50 12.19 6.99
N ARG A 18 2.55 12.60 8.25
CA ARG A 18 3.79 13.05 8.87
C ARG A 18 4.87 11.96 8.84
N LYS A 19 4.45 10.72 9.08
CA LYS A 19 5.35 9.56 9.13
C LYS A 19 5.53 8.88 7.77
N GLY A 20 4.80 9.33 6.74
CA GLY A 20 4.85 8.70 5.43
C GLY A 20 4.24 7.30 5.42
N ILE A 21 3.22 7.06 6.21
CA ILE A 21 2.57 5.76 6.35
C ILE A 21 1.07 5.89 6.07
N TYR A 22 0.53 4.93 5.34
CA TYR A 22 -0.91 4.79 5.12
C TYR A 22 -1.29 3.33 5.22
N GLU A 23 -2.36 3.04 5.97
CA GLU A 23 -2.92 1.69 6.06
C GLU A 23 -4.20 1.63 5.24
N THR A 24 -4.28 0.62 4.35
CA THR A 24 -5.48 0.38 3.57
C THR A 24 -6.62 -0.10 4.47
N PRO A 25 -7.88 -0.03 4.00
CA PRO A 25 -8.99 -0.55 4.80
C PRO A 25 -8.80 -2.01 5.18
N LYS A 26 -9.18 -2.37 6.40
CA LYS A 26 -9.03 -3.72 6.92
C LYS A 26 -10.07 -4.66 6.31
N ARG A 27 -9.59 -5.81 5.84
CA ARG A 27 -10.43 -6.86 5.30
C ARG A 27 -11.06 -7.66 6.45
N ASN A 28 -12.34 -7.98 6.34
CA ASN A 28 -12.98 -8.90 7.27
C ASN A 28 -12.52 -10.33 6.93
N ARG A 29 -12.17 -11.12 7.96
CA ARG A 29 -11.76 -12.52 7.78
C ARG A 29 -12.78 -13.37 7.03
N LEU A 30 -14.07 -13.05 7.20
CA LEU A 30 -15.15 -13.83 6.61
C LEU A 30 -15.60 -13.30 5.24
N SER A 31 -15.02 -12.20 4.78
CA SER A 31 -15.44 -11.56 3.54
C SER A 31 -14.22 -11.32 2.64
N TYR A 32 -14.14 -12.09 1.56
CA TYR A 32 -13.09 -11.94 0.55
C TYR A 32 -13.48 -10.93 -0.52
N LYS A 33 -14.11 -9.83 -0.12
CA LYS A 33 -14.46 -8.81 -1.10
C LYS A 33 -13.20 -8.18 -1.69
N PRO A 34 -13.06 -8.15 -3.02
CA PRO A 34 -11.94 -7.47 -3.65
C PRO A 34 -11.91 -6.01 -3.22
N CYS A 35 -10.74 -5.51 -2.91
CA CYS A 35 -10.55 -4.11 -2.58
C CYS A 35 -9.60 -3.49 -3.59
N LYS A 36 -10.07 -2.49 -4.31
CA LYS A 36 -9.27 -1.82 -5.34
C LYS A 36 -8.04 -1.13 -4.75
N GLU A 37 -8.09 -0.75 -3.48
CA GLU A 37 -6.93 -0.18 -2.81
C GLU A 37 -5.82 -1.23 -2.60
N TYR A 38 -6.17 -2.51 -2.44
CA TYR A 38 -5.17 -3.56 -2.35
C TYR A 38 -4.41 -3.72 -3.67
N ASP A 39 -5.16 -3.73 -4.78
CA ASP A 39 -4.55 -3.79 -6.10
C ASP A 39 -3.69 -2.57 -6.36
N ALA A 40 -4.15 -1.40 -5.92
CA ALA A 40 -3.41 -0.16 -6.07
C ALA A 40 -2.11 -0.17 -5.26
N ALA A 41 -2.16 -0.68 -4.02
CA ALA A 41 -0.97 -0.78 -3.18
C ALA A 41 0.07 -1.71 -3.81
N LEU A 42 -0.38 -2.87 -4.31
CA LEU A 42 0.48 -3.81 -5.02
C LEU A 42 1.09 -3.18 -6.27
N SER A 43 0.27 -2.49 -7.06
CA SER A 43 0.73 -1.83 -8.28
C SER A 43 1.79 -0.78 -7.98
N LEU A 44 1.58 0.05 -6.97
CA LEU A 44 2.55 1.07 -6.57
C LEU A 44 3.85 0.46 -6.08
N PHE A 45 3.77 -0.64 -5.35
CA PHE A 45 4.95 -1.37 -4.91
C PHE A 45 5.73 -1.94 -6.10
N MET A 46 5.03 -2.53 -7.06
CA MET A 46 5.65 -3.08 -8.26
C MET A 46 6.30 -2.01 -9.14
N LYS A 47 5.72 -0.82 -9.14
CA LYS A 47 6.28 0.36 -9.84
C LYS A 47 7.45 0.99 -9.08
N LYS A 48 7.78 0.47 -7.91
CA LYS A 48 8.85 1.00 -7.04
C LYS A 48 8.60 2.46 -6.65
N LEU A 49 7.36 2.79 -6.33
CA LEU A 49 7.00 4.12 -5.85
C LEU A 49 6.81 4.17 -4.35
N ILE A 50 6.40 3.06 -3.75
CA ILE A 50 6.21 2.93 -2.30
C ILE A 50 6.66 1.56 -1.85
N TYR A 51 6.79 1.37 -0.55
CA TYR A 51 6.92 0.06 0.07
C TYR A 51 5.56 -0.34 0.63
N ALA A 52 5.17 -1.61 0.46
CA ALA A 52 3.92 -2.12 0.98
C ALA A 52 4.13 -3.47 1.66
N GLU A 53 3.55 -3.64 2.83
CA GLU A 53 3.65 -4.86 3.61
C GLU A 53 2.26 -5.41 3.89
N ALA A 54 2.10 -6.73 3.76
CA ALA A 54 0.90 -7.42 4.21
C ALA A 54 0.87 -7.40 5.74
N THR A 55 -0.26 -7.02 6.29
CA THR A 55 -0.40 -6.83 7.74
C THR A 55 -1.61 -7.59 8.25
N ASN A 56 -1.55 -8.06 9.49
CA ASN A 56 -2.67 -8.70 10.19
C ASN A 56 -2.71 -8.21 11.64
N GLU A 57 -3.57 -8.79 12.47
CA GLU A 57 -3.73 -8.39 13.88
C GLU A 57 -2.47 -8.59 14.70
N HIS A 58 -1.53 -9.40 14.24
CA HIS A 58 -0.29 -9.68 14.95
C HIS A 58 0.88 -8.85 14.44
N GLY A 59 0.65 -7.95 13.48
CA GLY A 59 1.66 -7.07 12.92
C GLY A 59 1.94 -7.34 11.45
N THR A 60 3.01 -6.75 10.95
CA THR A 60 3.43 -6.94 9.56
C THR A 60 4.20 -8.24 9.40
N ASN A 61 4.10 -8.85 8.22
CA ASN A 61 4.85 -10.07 7.91
C ASN A 61 6.31 -9.80 7.52
N GLY A 62 6.79 -8.58 7.70
CA GLY A 62 8.19 -8.22 7.52
C GLY A 62 8.65 -8.14 6.08
N MET A 63 8.26 -9.07 5.23
CA MET A 63 8.62 -9.04 3.82
C MET A 63 7.40 -9.28 2.95
N PHE A 64 7.14 -8.34 2.07
CA PHE A 64 6.12 -8.52 1.06
C PHE A 64 6.70 -9.38 -0.08
N GLN A 65 6.14 -10.56 -0.28
CA GLN A 65 6.60 -11.49 -1.30
C GLN A 65 5.47 -11.76 -2.29
N GLY A 66 5.22 -10.80 -3.16
CA GLY A 66 4.21 -10.98 -4.19
C GLY A 66 2.80 -10.79 -3.63
N PRO A 67 1.77 -11.26 -4.37
CA PRO A 67 0.38 -11.03 -3.98
C PRO A 67 -0.02 -11.86 -2.76
N ALA A 68 0.22 -11.31 -1.58
CA ALA A 68 -0.13 -11.93 -0.31
C ALA A 68 -1.64 -11.83 0.00
N THR A 69 -2.44 -11.45 -1.00
CA THR A 69 -3.87 -11.20 -0.81
C THR A 69 -4.67 -12.46 -0.51
N ASP A 70 -4.14 -13.63 -0.83
CA ASP A 70 -4.75 -14.92 -0.53
C ASP A 70 -4.19 -15.60 0.71
N GLU A 71 -3.25 -14.97 1.41
CA GLU A 71 -2.78 -15.51 2.68
C GLU A 71 -3.88 -15.42 3.75
N PRO A 72 -4.09 -16.51 4.54
CA PRO A 72 -5.14 -16.51 5.56
C PRO A 72 -5.02 -15.39 6.59
N ASN A 73 -3.80 -14.93 6.86
CA ASN A 73 -3.54 -13.92 7.88
C ASN A 73 -3.53 -12.49 7.34
N PHE A 74 -3.66 -12.33 6.02
CA PHE A 74 -3.67 -11.00 5.42
C PHE A 74 -4.96 -10.26 5.77
N ARG A 75 -4.84 -9.04 6.30
CA ARG A 75 -5.98 -8.20 6.65
C ARG A 75 -5.98 -6.85 5.92
N TRP A 76 -4.80 -6.25 5.74
CA TRP A 76 -4.66 -4.98 5.05
C TRP A 76 -3.19 -4.79 4.64
N PHE A 77 -2.94 -3.78 3.82
CA PHE A 77 -1.57 -3.36 3.52
C PHE A 77 -1.19 -2.15 4.34
N THR A 78 0.04 -2.17 4.87
CA THR A 78 0.68 -0.99 5.42
C THR A 78 1.60 -0.44 4.34
N CYS A 79 1.26 0.74 3.83
CA CYS A 79 2.01 1.40 2.77
C CYS A 79 2.93 2.45 3.37
N ARG A 80 4.18 2.50 2.91
CA ARG A 80 5.18 3.39 3.47
C ARG A 80 5.95 4.12 2.39
N LEU A 81 6.32 5.36 2.71
CA LEU A 81 7.33 6.06 1.95
C LEU A 81 8.64 5.27 2.05
N HIS A 82 9.25 4.99 0.90
CA HIS A 82 10.52 4.29 0.85
C HIS A 82 11.51 5.12 0.03
N LYS A 83 12.37 5.84 0.73
CA LYS A 83 13.28 6.81 0.11
C LYS A 83 14.15 6.23 -1.01
N PRO A 84 14.64 4.97 -0.92
CA PRO A 84 15.34 4.37 -2.05
C PRO A 84 14.51 4.25 -3.33
N TYR A 85 13.17 4.23 -3.20
CA TYR A 85 12.27 4.19 -4.36
C TYR A 85 11.88 5.58 -4.82
N ALA A 86 11.36 6.40 -3.90
CA ALA A 86 10.91 7.75 -4.22
C ALA A 86 10.81 8.59 -2.97
N THR A 87 11.06 9.88 -3.09
CA THR A 87 10.88 10.84 -2.01
C THR A 87 9.45 11.37 -2.01
N LYS A 88 9.02 12.02 -0.91
CA LYS A 88 7.72 12.70 -0.87
C LYS A 88 7.57 13.71 -2.00
N ARG A 89 8.64 14.42 -2.31
CA ARG A 89 8.63 15.42 -3.37
C ARG A 89 8.35 14.80 -4.72
N GLU A 90 8.97 13.65 -5.00
CA GLU A 90 8.75 12.92 -6.25
C GLU A 90 7.34 12.37 -6.32
N LEU A 91 6.82 11.80 -5.23
CA LEU A 91 5.46 11.29 -5.18
C LEU A 91 4.43 12.41 -5.37
N LYS A 92 4.68 13.57 -4.78
CA LYS A 92 3.79 14.71 -4.92
C LYS A 92 3.65 15.17 -6.37
N LYS A 93 4.70 15.03 -7.16
CA LYS A 93 4.66 15.39 -8.60
C LYS A 93 3.74 14.47 -9.41
N LEU A 94 3.42 13.30 -8.90
CA LEU A 94 2.53 12.35 -9.57
C LEU A 94 1.04 12.65 -9.32
N LEU A 95 0.76 13.53 -8.40
CA LEU A 95 -0.59 13.98 -8.10
C LEU A 95 -0.95 15.16 -8.99
#